data_19d9cf9808283f338cce8fe14414b37f
#
_entry.id   19d9cf9808283f338cce8fe14414b37f
#
_cell.length_a   1.000
_cell.length_b   1.000
_cell.length_c   1.000
_cell.angle_alpha   90.00
_cell.angle_beta   90.00
_cell.angle_gamma   90.00
#
_symmetry.space_group_name_H-M   'P 1'
#
loop_
_entity.id
_entity.type
_entity.pdbx_description
1 polymer ?
#
loop_
_entity_poly.entity_id
_entity_poly.type
_entity_poly.pdbx_seq_one_letter_code
_entity_poly.pdbx_strand_id
1 'polypeptide(L)'
;MTAASVQPASGTDADPRWLRSYPENVEWRQTFTPAPLYALLDQAVASHAARTATNFLGRTLTYGELGQLVERATAGLQRLGVRKGTKVGLFLPNSPTFIVYYFAILKAGGIVVNYNPLYTVDELAFQIKDSETEIMVTLDLKLLFSKVETLMKDGVLQRAVIAPFAALLPATKSVLFRLFKGKELAHPNASEVRERITLEGQVLTDHGLPMPVPIDPENDIAVLQYTGGTTGTPKGAMLTH
;
A
#
# COMPACT_ATOMS: atom_id res chain seq x y z
N MET A 1 18.96 -2.47 26.27
CA MET A 1 19.71 -3.39 25.40
C MET A 1 20.33 -2.54 24.32
N THR A 2 21.64 -2.44 24.32
CA THR A 2 22.45 -1.53 23.49
C THR A 2 22.47 -2.06 22.05
N ALA A 3 22.08 -1.23 21.09
CA ALA A 3 22.19 -1.55 19.67
C ALA A 3 23.67 -1.68 19.31
N ALA A 4 24.06 -2.86 18.85
CA ALA A 4 25.39 -3.10 18.32
C ALA A 4 25.48 -2.40 16.95
N SER A 5 26.31 -1.37 16.87
CA SER A 5 26.75 -0.77 15.61
C SER A 5 27.53 -1.81 14.82
N VAL A 6 26.97 -2.26 13.71
CA VAL A 6 27.71 -3.07 12.73
C VAL A 6 28.70 -2.14 12.05
N GLN A 7 29.96 -2.18 12.50
CA GLN A 7 31.07 -1.56 11.75
C GLN A 7 31.26 -2.34 10.46
N PRO A 8 31.47 -1.68 9.31
CA PRO A 8 31.86 -2.38 8.09
C PRO A 8 33.23 -3.00 8.29
N ALA A 9 33.33 -4.30 7.99
CA ALA A 9 34.57 -5.04 8.06
C ALA A 9 35.62 -4.36 7.17
N SER A 10 36.74 -3.93 7.77
CA SER A 10 37.95 -3.48 7.09
C SER A 10 38.68 -4.69 6.47
N GLY A 11 38.18 -5.18 5.35
CA GLY A 11 38.80 -6.19 4.52
C GLY A 11 39.31 -5.53 3.23
N THR A 12 40.54 -5.85 2.81
CA THR A 12 41.24 -5.40 1.61
C THR A 12 40.33 -5.31 0.40
N ASP A 13 40.22 -4.10 -0.13
CA ASP A 13 39.29 -3.60 -1.13
C ASP A 13 39.55 -4.15 -2.54
N ALA A 14 39.52 -5.46 -2.71
CA ALA A 14 39.42 -6.05 -4.04
C ALA A 14 37.94 -6.01 -4.47
N ASP A 15 37.69 -5.30 -5.56
CA ASP A 15 36.32 -5.24 -6.12
C ASP A 15 35.70 -6.65 -6.24
N PRO A 16 34.49 -6.85 -5.75
CA PRO A 16 33.83 -8.15 -5.80
C PRO A 16 33.80 -8.66 -7.25
N ARG A 17 34.08 -9.97 -7.45
CA ARG A 17 34.18 -10.58 -8.79
C ARG A 17 32.96 -10.33 -9.68
N TRP A 18 31.77 -10.22 -9.07
CA TRP A 18 30.51 -9.98 -9.77
C TRP A 18 30.37 -8.55 -10.32
N LEU A 19 31.15 -7.56 -9.85
CA LEU A 19 31.16 -6.20 -10.42
C LEU A 19 31.62 -6.20 -11.90
N ARG A 20 32.40 -7.17 -12.31
CA ARG A 20 32.81 -7.30 -13.71
C ARG A 20 31.67 -7.62 -14.68
N SER A 21 30.53 -8.07 -14.13
CA SER A 21 29.32 -8.38 -14.89
C SER A 21 28.31 -7.22 -14.89
N TYR A 22 28.61 -6.13 -14.20
CA TYR A 22 27.77 -4.93 -14.21
C TYR A 22 27.98 -4.14 -15.50
N PRO A 23 26.93 -3.53 -16.06
CA PRO A 23 27.07 -2.58 -17.15
C PRO A 23 27.95 -1.39 -16.73
N GLU A 24 28.76 -0.85 -17.67
CA GLU A 24 29.68 0.26 -17.40
C GLU A 24 29.01 1.54 -16.87
N ASN A 25 27.71 1.72 -17.15
CA ASN A 25 26.92 2.87 -16.71
C ASN A 25 26.22 2.67 -15.36
N VAL A 26 26.50 1.59 -14.64
CA VAL A 26 25.93 1.32 -13.31
C VAL A 26 26.99 1.59 -12.25
N GLU A 27 26.80 2.67 -11.49
CA GLU A 27 27.62 3.00 -10.33
C GLU A 27 27.21 2.11 -9.13
N TRP A 28 28.02 1.09 -8.86
CA TRP A 28 27.76 0.16 -7.75
C TRP A 28 27.81 0.82 -6.37
N ARG A 29 28.72 1.77 -6.19
CA ARG A 29 28.94 2.46 -4.90
C ARG A 29 28.14 3.77 -4.80
N GLN A 30 27.05 3.89 -5.55
CA GLN A 30 26.22 5.08 -5.50
C GLN A 30 25.68 5.30 -4.08
N THR A 31 25.96 6.49 -3.53
CA THR A 31 25.36 6.93 -2.29
C THR A 31 23.96 7.46 -2.55
N PHE A 32 22.98 6.95 -1.79
CA PHE A 32 21.62 7.47 -1.81
C PHE A 32 21.43 8.48 -0.68
N THR A 33 20.88 9.63 -0.99
CA THR A 33 20.45 10.57 0.05
C THR A 33 19.20 10.03 0.71
N PRO A 34 19.18 9.78 2.04
CA PRO A 34 18.00 9.32 2.72
C PRO A 34 16.83 10.29 2.54
N ALA A 35 15.70 9.79 2.10
CA ALA A 35 14.48 10.57 1.90
C ALA A 35 13.25 9.70 2.15
N PRO A 36 12.13 10.26 2.63
CA PRO A 36 10.89 9.50 2.75
C PRO A 36 10.48 8.90 1.42
N LEU A 37 10.10 7.62 1.40
CA LEU A 37 9.82 6.88 0.16
C LEU A 37 8.73 7.56 -0.70
N TYR A 38 7.77 8.26 -0.09
CA TYR A 38 6.75 9.00 -0.83
C TYR A 38 7.31 10.20 -1.61
N ALA A 39 8.50 10.69 -1.26
CA ALA A 39 9.15 11.80 -1.97
C ALA A 39 9.45 11.44 -3.44
N LEU A 40 9.62 10.16 -3.76
CA LEU A 40 9.78 9.68 -5.14
C LEU A 40 8.55 10.03 -5.99
N LEU A 41 7.35 9.83 -5.44
CA LEU A 41 6.13 10.21 -6.14
C LEU A 41 5.98 11.73 -6.21
N ASP A 42 6.26 12.45 -5.12
CA ASP A 42 6.16 13.92 -5.09
C ASP A 42 7.07 14.56 -6.16
N GLN A 43 8.30 14.06 -6.33
CA GLN A 43 9.22 14.48 -7.38
C GLN A 43 8.70 14.15 -8.78
N ALA A 44 8.14 12.94 -8.97
CA ALA A 44 7.56 12.55 -10.25
C ALA A 44 6.34 13.40 -10.62
N VAL A 45 5.49 13.72 -9.64
CA VAL A 45 4.35 14.63 -9.81
C VAL A 45 4.82 16.03 -10.19
N ALA A 46 5.80 16.58 -9.47
CA ALA A 46 6.35 17.91 -9.75
C ALA A 46 6.98 18.02 -11.15
N SER A 47 7.70 16.98 -11.58
CA SER A 47 8.46 17.00 -12.84
C SER A 47 7.65 16.53 -14.04
N HIS A 48 6.62 15.71 -13.86
CA HIS A 48 5.96 14.97 -14.92
C HIS A 48 4.43 14.93 -14.80
N ALA A 49 3.80 15.96 -14.20
CA ALA A 49 2.36 15.99 -13.90
C ALA A 49 1.45 15.52 -15.04
N ALA A 50 1.74 15.94 -16.28
CA ALA A 50 0.93 15.61 -17.46
C ALA A 50 1.24 14.23 -18.08
N ARG A 51 2.31 13.54 -17.65
CA ARG A 51 2.66 12.22 -18.18
C ARG A 51 1.79 11.14 -17.56
N THR A 52 1.51 10.10 -18.35
CA THR A 52 0.79 8.91 -17.85
C THR A 52 1.63 8.18 -16.79
N ALA A 53 1.06 8.03 -15.59
CA ALA A 53 1.65 7.27 -14.48
C ALA A 53 1.17 5.82 -14.49
N THR A 54 -0.12 5.58 -14.77
CA THR A 54 -0.69 4.23 -14.78
C THR A 54 -1.59 4.00 -16.00
N ASN A 55 -1.66 2.75 -16.45
CA ASN A 55 -2.66 2.28 -17.40
C ASN A 55 -3.22 0.96 -16.88
N PHE A 56 -4.46 0.99 -16.42
CA PHE A 56 -5.16 -0.19 -15.91
C PHE A 56 -6.35 -0.54 -16.81
N LEU A 57 -6.23 -1.64 -17.53
CA LEU A 57 -7.26 -2.15 -18.45
C LEU A 57 -7.75 -1.11 -19.49
N GLY A 58 -6.92 -0.10 -19.78
CA GLY A 58 -7.21 0.97 -20.72
C GLY A 58 -7.66 2.29 -20.07
N ARG A 59 -7.83 2.34 -18.75
CA ARG A 59 -7.96 3.60 -18.01
C ARG A 59 -6.58 4.08 -17.57
N THR A 60 -6.25 5.30 -17.94
CA THR A 60 -5.00 5.95 -17.58
C THR A 60 -5.20 6.96 -16.44
N LEU A 61 -4.18 7.14 -15.63
CA LEU A 61 -4.02 8.27 -14.74
C LEU A 61 -2.67 8.93 -15.03
N THR A 62 -2.66 10.24 -15.05
CA THR A 62 -1.42 11.03 -15.10
C THR A 62 -0.77 11.07 -13.70
N TYR A 63 0.51 11.47 -13.63
CA TYR A 63 1.16 11.70 -12.34
C TYR A 63 0.45 12.78 -11.51
N GLY A 64 -0.06 13.85 -12.16
CA GLY A 64 -0.81 14.89 -11.47
C GLY A 64 -2.11 14.38 -10.84
N GLU A 65 -2.89 13.58 -11.59
CA GLU A 65 -4.12 12.95 -11.08
C GLU A 65 -3.82 11.96 -9.95
N LEU A 66 -2.77 11.14 -10.11
CA LEU A 66 -2.31 10.22 -9.08
C LEU A 66 -1.92 10.97 -7.80
N GLY A 67 -1.14 12.05 -7.92
CA GLY A 67 -0.74 12.88 -6.79
C GLY A 67 -1.95 13.45 -6.05
N GLN A 68 -2.95 13.98 -6.77
CA GLN A 68 -4.18 14.50 -6.16
C GLN A 68 -4.96 13.42 -5.40
N LEU A 69 -5.04 12.20 -5.95
CA LEU A 69 -5.68 11.07 -5.27
C LEU A 69 -4.92 10.68 -4.00
N VAL A 70 -3.59 10.67 -4.06
CA VAL A 70 -2.73 10.38 -2.89
C VAL A 70 -2.93 11.44 -1.80
N GLU A 71 -2.95 12.73 -2.14
CA GLU A 71 -3.20 13.80 -1.15
C GLU A 71 -4.55 13.62 -0.45
N ARG A 72 -5.63 13.41 -1.22
CA ARG A 72 -6.97 13.17 -0.67
C ARG A 72 -7.01 11.93 0.21
N ALA A 73 -6.43 10.82 -0.27
CA ALA A 73 -6.37 9.58 0.49
C ALA A 73 -5.56 9.75 1.78
N THR A 74 -4.46 10.51 1.77
CA THR A 74 -3.66 10.83 2.95
C THR A 74 -4.50 11.55 4.00
N ALA A 75 -5.17 12.64 3.61
CA ALA A 75 -6.03 13.40 4.51
C ALA A 75 -7.18 12.53 5.06
N GLY A 76 -7.81 11.73 4.19
CA GLY A 76 -8.87 10.80 4.59
C GLY A 76 -8.40 9.72 5.57
N LEU A 77 -7.21 9.12 5.34
CA LEU A 77 -6.62 8.15 6.25
C LEU A 77 -6.27 8.78 7.61
N GLN A 78 -5.74 10.01 7.62
CA GLN A 78 -5.49 10.74 8.87
C GLN A 78 -6.79 10.97 9.66
N ARG A 79 -7.89 11.29 9.00
CA ARG A 79 -9.22 11.39 9.64
C ARG A 79 -9.72 10.05 10.19
N LEU A 80 -9.36 8.94 9.56
CA LEU A 80 -9.61 7.59 10.09
C LEU A 80 -8.68 7.21 11.25
N GLY A 81 -7.76 8.11 11.66
CA GLY A 81 -6.86 7.91 12.78
C GLY A 81 -5.50 7.30 12.39
N VAL A 82 -5.18 7.20 11.10
CA VAL A 82 -3.83 6.80 10.68
C VAL A 82 -2.84 7.88 11.09
N ARG A 83 -1.81 7.45 11.77
CA ARG A 83 -0.72 8.29 12.31
C ARG A 83 0.59 7.53 12.23
N LYS A 84 1.68 8.15 12.64
CA LYS A 84 3.01 7.52 12.64
C LYS A 84 2.98 6.15 13.34
N GLY A 85 3.40 5.12 12.59
CA GLY A 85 3.46 3.75 13.06
C GLY A 85 2.16 2.93 12.95
N THR A 86 1.02 3.52 12.55
CA THR A 86 -0.22 2.77 12.29
C THR A 86 -0.03 1.80 11.12
N LYS A 87 -0.31 0.51 11.33
CA LYS A 87 -0.20 -0.51 10.29
C LYS A 87 -1.48 -0.57 9.46
N VAL A 88 -1.35 -0.32 8.16
CA VAL A 88 -2.46 -0.36 7.21
C VAL A 88 -2.20 -1.42 6.16
N GLY A 89 -3.09 -2.39 6.06
CA GLY A 89 -3.01 -3.51 5.13
C GLY A 89 -3.49 -3.13 3.74
N LEU A 90 -2.74 -3.55 2.72
CA LEU A 90 -3.16 -3.51 1.32
C LEU A 90 -3.46 -4.93 0.85
N PHE A 91 -4.75 -5.30 0.88
CA PHE A 91 -5.26 -6.56 0.34
C PHE A 91 -5.86 -6.31 -1.04
N LEU A 92 -4.98 -6.01 -1.99
CA LEU A 92 -5.30 -5.49 -3.31
C LEU A 92 -4.49 -6.20 -4.40
N PRO A 93 -5.08 -6.48 -5.56
CA PRO A 93 -4.30 -6.83 -6.74
C PRO A 93 -3.55 -5.60 -7.25
N ASN A 94 -2.59 -5.82 -8.17
CA ASN A 94 -1.89 -4.74 -8.85
C ASN A 94 -2.90 -3.84 -9.57
N SER A 95 -3.12 -2.66 -9.04
CA SER A 95 -4.14 -1.71 -9.49
C SER A 95 -3.74 -0.27 -9.14
N PRO A 96 -4.32 0.75 -9.77
CA PRO A 96 -4.10 2.14 -9.37
C PRO A 96 -4.44 2.42 -7.90
N THR A 97 -5.48 1.78 -7.36
CA THR A 97 -5.85 1.87 -5.93
C THR A 97 -4.70 1.44 -5.03
N PHE A 98 -3.98 0.36 -5.39
CA PHE A 98 -2.80 -0.07 -4.64
C PHE A 98 -1.76 1.05 -4.54
N ILE A 99 -1.45 1.68 -5.67
CA ILE A 99 -0.44 2.76 -5.71
C ILE A 99 -0.91 3.98 -4.89
N VAL A 100 -2.17 4.39 -5.05
CA VAL A 100 -2.75 5.52 -4.32
C VAL A 100 -2.62 5.29 -2.80
N TYR A 101 -3.09 4.15 -2.31
CA TYR A 101 -3.06 3.87 -0.87
C TYR A 101 -1.66 3.57 -0.35
N TYR A 102 -0.78 2.96 -1.15
CA TYR A 102 0.60 2.75 -0.77
C TYR A 102 1.28 4.08 -0.39
N PHE A 103 1.25 5.06 -1.29
CA PHE A 103 1.85 6.37 -1.02
C PHE A 103 1.08 7.19 0.00
N ALA A 104 -0.25 7.08 0.04
CA ALA A 104 -1.08 7.79 1.02
C ALA A 104 -0.81 7.32 2.45
N ILE A 105 -0.65 6.01 2.68
CA ILE A 105 -0.30 5.44 3.98
C ILE A 105 1.06 5.97 4.44
N LEU A 106 2.07 5.92 3.57
CA LEU A 106 3.41 6.41 3.87
C LEU A 106 3.39 7.91 4.19
N LYS A 107 2.66 8.70 3.42
CA LYS A 107 2.55 10.15 3.61
C LYS A 107 1.77 10.50 4.89
N ALA A 108 0.83 9.66 5.30
CA ALA A 108 0.14 9.77 6.58
C ALA A 108 0.99 9.32 7.79
N GLY A 109 2.20 8.83 7.56
CA GLY A 109 3.10 8.29 8.58
C GLY A 109 2.79 6.84 8.98
N GLY A 110 1.88 6.17 8.26
CA GLY A 110 1.55 4.76 8.48
C GLY A 110 2.59 3.81 7.89
N ILE A 111 2.50 2.57 8.31
CA ILE A 111 3.30 1.44 7.79
C ILE A 111 2.42 0.64 6.84
N VAL A 112 2.89 0.44 5.63
CA VAL A 112 2.21 -0.42 4.65
C VAL A 112 2.44 -1.89 5.00
N VAL A 113 1.37 -2.68 5.05
CA VAL A 113 1.45 -4.14 5.17
C VAL A 113 0.87 -4.77 3.91
N ASN A 114 1.71 -5.41 3.11
CA ASN A 114 1.27 -6.03 1.86
C ASN A 114 0.68 -7.41 2.09
N TYR A 115 -0.52 -7.64 1.56
CA TYR A 115 -1.23 -8.92 1.60
C TYR A 115 -1.42 -9.49 0.20
N ASN A 116 -1.14 -10.78 0.04
CA ASN A 116 -1.40 -11.45 -1.23
C ASN A 116 -2.93 -11.63 -1.44
N PRO A 117 -3.51 -11.13 -2.56
CA PRO A 117 -4.94 -11.27 -2.84
C PRO A 117 -5.46 -12.71 -2.89
N LEU A 118 -4.56 -13.69 -3.05
CA LEU A 118 -4.90 -15.11 -3.10
C LEU A 118 -4.95 -15.78 -1.73
N TYR A 119 -4.51 -15.11 -0.66
CA TYR A 119 -4.51 -15.68 0.69
C TYR A 119 -5.89 -16.12 1.15
N THR A 120 -5.93 -17.22 1.88
CA THR A 120 -7.10 -17.71 2.60
C THR A 120 -7.41 -16.83 3.81
N VAL A 121 -8.58 -17.02 4.42
CA VAL A 121 -8.97 -16.29 5.65
C VAL A 121 -7.98 -16.55 6.78
N ASP A 122 -7.51 -17.80 6.94
CA ASP A 122 -6.58 -18.19 8.00
C ASP A 122 -5.20 -17.55 7.82
N GLU A 123 -4.68 -17.52 6.57
CA GLU A 123 -3.41 -16.85 6.26
C GLU A 123 -3.51 -15.34 6.52
N LEU A 124 -4.63 -14.71 6.14
CA LEU A 124 -4.88 -13.30 6.44
C LEU A 124 -4.98 -13.06 7.94
N ALA A 125 -5.70 -13.91 8.67
CA ALA A 125 -5.86 -13.79 10.12
C ALA A 125 -4.52 -13.89 10.85
N PHE A 126 -3.66 -14.82 10.42
CA PHE A 126 -2.31 -14.96 10.94
C PHE A 126 -1.52 -13.67 10.71
N GLN A 127 -1.45 -13.19 9.46
CA GLN A 127 -0.64 -12.03 9.12
C GLN A 127 -1.17 -10.74 9.77
N ILE A 128 -2.50 -10.56 9.89
CA ILE A 128 -3.11 -9.41 10.59
C ILE A 128 -2.68 -9.38 12.05
N LYS A 129 -2.72 -10.53 12.73
CA LYS A 129 -2.32 -10.63 14.14
C LYS A 129 -0.83 -10.38 14.33
N ASP A 130 0.01 -10.96 13.47
CA ASP A 130 1.47 -10.84 13.54
C ASP A 130 1.93 -9.40 13.22
N SER A 131 1.33 -8.77 12.21
CA SER A 131 1.64 -7.38 11.84
C SER A 131 0.93 -6.34 12.68
N GLU A 132 -0.07 -6.71 13.48
CA GLU A 132 -0.98 -5.80 14.19
C GLU A 132 -1.68 -4.82 13.25
N THR A 133 -2.12 -5.28 12.08
CA THR A 133 -2.83 -4.45 11.10
C THR A 133 -4.17 -3.97 11.65
N GLU A 134 -4.37 -2.65 11.68
CA GLU A 134 -5.55 -2.00 12.25
C GLU A 134 -6.64 -1.74 11.20
N ILE A 135 -6.23 -1.35 10.01
CA ILE A 135 -7.12 -0.97 8.89
C ILE A 135 -6.67 -1.76 7.65
N MET A 136 -7.62 -2.27 6.89
CA MET A 136 -7.32 -2.94 5.62
C MET A 136 -8.01 -2.25 4.45
N VAL A 137 -7.27 -1.98 3.39
CA VAL A 137 -7.82 -1.46 2.13
C VAL A 137 -8.00 -2.63 1.18
N THR A 138 -9.20 -2.75 0.60
CA THR A 138 -9.50 -3.78 -0.41
C THR A 138 -10.52 -3.28 -1.44
N LEU A 139 -10.86 -4.13 -2.42
CA LEU A 139 -11.87 -3.85 -3.44
C LEU A 139 -13.23 -4.46 -3.06
N ASP A 140 -14.30 -3.92 -3.65
CA ASP A 140 -15.66 -4.46 -3.55
C ASP A 140 -15.89 -5.75 -4.36
N LEU A 141 -14.83 -6.44 -4.78
CA LEU A 141 -14.94 -7.77 -5.38
C LEU A 141 -15.27 -8.80 -4.29
N LYS A 142 -16.31 -9.63 -4.51
CA LYS A 142 -16.73 -10.67 -3.54
C LYS A 142 -15.59 -11.55 -3.09
N LEU A 143 -14.69 -11.94 -4.02
CA LEU A 143 -13.53 -12.76 -3.72
C LEU A 143 -12.62 -12.18 -2.62
N LEU A 144 -12.50 -10.85 -2.56
CA LEU A 144 -11.68 -10.16 -1.58
C LEU A 144 -12.52 -9.73 -0.37
N PHE A 145 -13.64 -9.04 -0.64
CA PHE A 145 -14.47 -8.46 0.40
C PHE A 145 -15.03 -9.50 1.37
N SER A 146 -15.49 -10.68 0.89
CA SER A 146 -16.02 -11.71 1.79
C SER A 146 -15.01 -12.20 2.82
N LYS A 147 -13.73 -12.30 2.45
CA LYS A 147 -12.66 -12.66 3.39
C LYS A 147 -12.46 -11.57 4.44
N VAL A 148 -12.42 -10.30 4.01
CA VAL A 148 -12.31 -9.15 4.92
C VAL A 148 -13.51 -9.06 5.85
N GLU A 149 -14.72 -9.26 5.33
CA GLU A 149 -15.96 -9.27 6.12
C GLU A 149 -15.93 -10.37 7.20
N THR A 150 -15.50 -11.59 6.84
CA THR A 150 -15.32 -12.69 7.80
C THR A 150 -14.35 -12.30 8.92
N LEU A 151 -13.16 -11.79 8.56
CA LEU A 151 -12.15 -11.35 9.54
C LEU A 151 -12.65 -10.24 10.46
N MET A 152 -13.51 -9.37 9.95
CA MET A 152 -14.13 -8.32 10.76
C MET A 152 -15.22 -8.89 11.69
N LYS A 153 -16.02 -9.85 11.24
CA LYS A 153 -17.02 -10.56 12.08
C LYS A 153 -16.34 -11.32 13.21
N ASP A 154 -15.23 -11.97 12.92
CA ASP A 154 -14.43 -12.74 13.90
C ASP A 154 -13.59 -11.84 14.84
N GLY A 155 -13.68 -10.51 14.68
CA GLY A 155 -12.95 -9.55 15.52
C GLY A 155 -11.44 -9.50 15.29
N VAL A 156 -10.95 -10.15 14.25
CA VAL A 156 -9.52 -10.15 13.87
C VAL A 156 -9.10 -8.82 13.24
N LEU A 157 -9.96 -8.25 12.38
CA LEU A 157 -9.75 -6.97 11.74
C LEU A 157 -10.74 -5.94 12.28
N GLN A 158 -10.26 -4.74 12.62
CA GLN A 158 -11.09 -3.72 13.22
C GLN A 158 -11.84 -2.88 12.18
N ARG A 159 -11.17 -2.41 11.13
CA ARG A 159 -11.74 -1.48 10.13
C ARG A 159 -11.29 -1.84 8.72
N ALA A 160 -12.12 -1.49 7.74
CA ALA A 160 -11.79 -1.66 6.33
C ALA A 160 -12.16 -0.43 5.51
N VAL A 161 -11.34 -0.14 4.51
CA VAL A 161 -11.64 0.80 3.42
C VAL A 161 -11.95 0.00 2.18
N ILE A 162 -13.10 0.23 1.57
CA ILE A 162 -13.55 -0.53 0.40
C ILE A 162 -13.59 0.37 -0.82
N ALA A 163 -12.73 0.06 -1.80
CA ALA A 163 -12.66 0.77 -3.07
C ALA A 163 -13.50 0.06 -4.16
N PRO A 164 -14.22 0.81 -5.01
CA PRO A 164 -15.07 0.23 -6.03
C PRO A 164 -14.24 -0.23 -7.24
N PHE A 165 -14.20 -1.54 -7.52
CA PHE A 165 -13.48 -2.10 -8.66
C PHE A 165 -13.94 -1.51 -9.99
N ALA A 166 -15.25 -1.35 -10.18
CA ALA A 166 -15.80 -0.80 -11.41
C ALA A 166 -15.32 0.64 -11.72
N ALA A 167 -14.92 1.41 -10.70
CA ALA A 167 -14.36 2.75 -10.89
C ALA A 167 -12.94 2.74 -11.46
N LEU A 168 -12.25 1.60 -11.43
CA LEU A 168 -10.91 1.44 -12.01
C LEU A 168 -10.94 1.21 -13.54
N LEU A 169 -12.11 0.92 -14.08
CA LEU A 169 -12.29 0.60 -15.49
C LEU A 169 -12.62 1.85 -16.31
N PRO A 170 -12.32 1.86 -17.64
CA PRO A 170 -12.87 2.85 -18.55
C PRO A 170 -14.41 2.87 -18.47
N ALA A 171 -15.03 4.01 -18.70
CA ALA A 171 -16.48 4.21 -18.52
C ALA A 171 -17.34 3.11 -19.18
N THR A 172 -17.03 2.76 -20.44
CA THR A 172 -17.75 1.71 -21.18
C THR A 172 -17.59 0.34 -20.53
N LYS A 173 -16.37 -0.03 -20.15
CA LYS A 173 -16.09 -1.30 -19.46
C LYS A 173 -16.70 -1.34 -18.08
N SER A 174 -16.74 -0.22 -17.36
CA SER A 174 -17.37 -0.10 -16.04
C SER A 174 -18.86 -0.42 -16.12
N VAL A 175 -19.57 0.15 -17.09
CA VAL A 175 -21.00 -0.14 -17.31
C VAL A 175 -21.23 -1.60 -17.67
N LEU A 176 -20.47 -2.11 -18.66
CA LEU A 176 -20.56 -3.53 -19.04
C LEU A 176 -20.25 -4.47 -17.88
N PHE A 177 -19.23 -4.18 -17.10
CA PHE A 177 -18.89 -4.98 -15.92
C PHE A 177 -20.05 -5.04 -14.93
N ARG A 178 -20.66 -3.90 -14.62
CA ARG A 178 -21.82 -3.84 -13.71
C ARG A 178 -23.03 -4.62 -14.24
N LEU A 179 -23.28 -4.56 -15.55
CA LEU A 179 -24.40 -5.27 -16.17
C LEU A 179 -24.18 -6.79 -16.23
N PHE A 180 -23.00 -7.24 -16.66
CA PHE A 180 -22.75 -8.66 -16.92
C PHE A 180 -22.06 -9.38 -15.76
N LYS A 181 -21.29 -8.64 -14.96
CA LYS A 181 -20.44 -9.17 -13.86
C LYS A 181 -20.83 -8.57 -12.50
N GLY A 182 -21.95 -7.86 -12.41
CA GLY A 182 -22.41 -7.27 -11.16
C GLY A 182 -22.54 -8.27 -10.01
N LYS A 183 -22.78 -9.54 -10.32
CA LYS A 183 -22.81 -10.64 -9.34
C LYS A 183 -21.47 -10.87 -8.62
N GLU A 184 -20.36 -10.45 -9.23
CA GLU A 184 -19.02 -10.54 -8.64
C GLU A 184 -18.73 -9.39 -7.68
N LEU A 185 -19.56 -8.33 -7.70
CA LEU A 185 -19.45 -7.21 -6.77
C LEU A 185 -20.15 -7.53 -5.44
N ALA A 186 -19.48 -7.17 -4.37
CA ALA A 186 -20.08 -7.19 -3.03
C ALA A 186 -20.91 -5.91 -2.78
N HIS A 187 -21.69 -5.95 -1.73
CA HIS A 187 -22.52 -4.83 -1.28
C HIS A 187 -22.12 -4.40 0.15
N PRO A 188 -21.02 -3.66 0.33
CA PRO A 188 -20.50 -3.30 1.65
C PRO A 188 -21.53 -2.58 2.54
N ASN A 189 -22.46 -1.82 1.93
CA ASN A 189 -23.51 -1.13 2.65
C ASN A 189 -24.56 -2.08 3.28
N ALA A 190 -24.67 -3.30 2.78
CA ALA A 190 -25.59 -4.31 3.32
C ALA A 190 -24.89 -5.28 4.30
N SER A 191 -23.61 -5.07 4.59
CA SER A 191 -22.84 -5.90 5.51
C SER A 191 -23.23 -5.66 6.97
N GLU A 192 -23.26 -6.73 7.77
CA GLU A 192 -23.47 -6.65 9.22
C GLU A 192 -22.41 -5.83 9.96
N VAL A 193 -21.21 -5.71 9.35
CA VAL A 193 -20.08 -4.92 9.90
C VAL A 193 -19.99 -3.53 9.27
N ARG A 194 -21.07 -3.03 8.66
CA ARG A 194 -21.12 -1.77 7.89
C ARG A 194 -20.55 -0.56 8.64
N GLU A 195 -20.76 -0.47 9.94
CA GLU A 195 -20.27 0.66 10.76
C GLU A 195 -18.74 0.74 10.85
N ARG A 196 -18.07 -0.38 10.62
CA ARG A 196 -16.60 -0.47 10.62
C ARG A 196 -16.01 -0.39 9.21
N ILE A 197 -16.85 -0.19 8.19
CA ILE A 197 -16.47 -0.05 6.78
C ILE A 197 -16.54 1.42 6.38
N THR A 198 -15.48 1.91 5.78
CA THR A 198 -15.42 3.21 5.10
C THR A 198 -15.37 2.98 3.59
N LEU A 199 -16.25 3.59 2.83
CA LEU A 199 -16.17 3.53 1.38
C LEU A 199 -15.09 4.50 0.88
N GLU A 200 -14.36 4.12 -0.16
CA GLU A 200 -13.28 4.95 -0.75
C GLU A 200 -13.73 6.38 -1.06
N GLY A 201 -14.97 6.56 -1.57
CA GLY A 201 -15.52 7.88 -1.83
C GLY A 201 -15.55 8.80 -0.60
N GLN A 202 -15.71 8.24 0.60
CA GLN A 202 -15.65 8.99 1.86
C GLN A 202 -14.21 9.36 2.23
N VAL A 203 -13.24 8.48 1.93
CA VAL A 203 -11.80 8.74 2.13
C VAL A 203 -11.31 9.81 1.18
N LEU A 204 -11.73 9.75 -0.09
CA LEU A 204 -11.29 10.66 -1.15
C LEU A 204 -12.10 11.97 -1.22
N THR A 205 -13.08 12.18 -0.33
CA THR A 205 -13.75 13.47 -0.18
C THR A 205 -12.71 14.54 0.16
N ASP A 206 -12.98 15.78 -0.23
CA ASP A 206 -12.11 16.90 0.13
C ASP A 206 -12.11 17.11 1.65
N HIS A 207 -11.00 16.78 2.27
CA HIS A 207 -10.75 16.96 3.70
C HIS A 207 -9.75 18.10 3.99
N GLY A 208 -9.42 18.88 2.96
CA GLY A 208 -8.33 19.84 3.00
C GLY A 208 -6.96 19.17 2.79
N LEU A 209 -5.90 19.91 3.06
CA LEU A 209 -4.54 19.38 2.93
C LEU A 209 -4.24 18.41 4.08
N PRO A 210 -3.51 17.32 3.80
CA PRO A 210 -3.06 16.42 4.86
C PRO A 210 -2.07 17.13 5.80
N MET A 211 -2.07 16.71 7.06
CA MET A 211 -1.10 17.19 8.04
C MET A 211 0.28 16.59 7.74
N PRO A 212 1.35 17.41 7.69
CA PRO A 212 2.70 16.89 7.54
C PRO A 212 3.08 15.97 8.72
N VAL A 213 3.69 14.83 8.41
CA VAL A 213 4.20 13.91 9.43
C VAL A 213 5.73 13.83 9.29
N PRO A 214 6.49 14.10 10.35
CA PRO A 214 7.94 13.99 10.30
C PRO A 214 8.34 12.51 10.20
N ILE A 215 9.08 12.16 9.14
CA ILE A 215 9.59 10.83 8.87
C ILE A 215 11.12 10.84 8.97
N ASP A 216 11.66 9.91 9.73
CA ASP A 216 13.08 9.55 9.73
C ASP A 216 13.28 8.41 8.71
N PRO A 217 13.84 8.69 7.52
CA PRO A 217 13.90 7.71 6.44
C PRO A 217 14.83 6.52 6.73
N GLU A 218 15.75 6.64 7.66
CA GLU A 218 16.68 5.57 8.02
C GLU A 218 16.15 4.65 9.14
N ASN A 219 15.26 5.18 10.00
CA ASN A 219 14.80 4.46 11.19
C ASN A 219 13.30 4.14 11.17
N ASP A 220 12.47 4.96 10.49
CA ASP A 220 11.04 4.70 10.41
C ASP A 220 10.73 3.59 9.40
N ILE A 221 9.93 2.63 9.83
CA ILE A 221 9.49 1.52 8.97
C ILE A 221 8.45 2.05 7.97
N ALA A 222 8.71 1.83 6.69
CA ALA A 222 7.77 2.13 5.61
C ALA A 222 6.86 0.94 5.30
N VAL A 223 7.43 -0.27 5.25
CA VAL A 223 6.72 -1.46 4.76
C VAL A 223 7.04 -2.68 5.60
N LEU A 224 6.03 -3.47 5.92
CA LEU A 224 6.15 -4.86 6.33
C LEU A 224 5.88 -5.76 5.13
N GLN A 225 6.94 -6.36 4.59
CA GLN A 225 6.85 -7.26 3.45
C GLN A 225 6.94 -8.71 3.91
N TYR A 226 5.82 -9.42 3.84
CA TYR A 226 5.79 -10.84 4.19
C TYR A 226 6.33 -11.69 3.04
N THR A 227 7.21 -12.60 3.39
CA THR A 227 7.76 -13.60 2.46
C THR A 227 7.30 -14.98 2.85
N GLY A 228 6.91 -15.79 1.86
CA GLY A 228 6.69 -17.22 2.07
C GLY A 228 8.04 -17.89 2.35
N GLY A 229 8.34 -18.12 3.63
CA GLY A 229 9.58 -18.80 4.02
C GLY A 229 9.56 -20.27 3.61
N THR A 230 10.71 -20.82 3.24
CA THR A 230 10.92 -22.26 3.01
C THR A 230 10.68 -23.10 4.29
N THR A 231 10.52 -22.48 5.45
CA THR A 231 10.39 -23.10 6.77
C THR A 231 8.97 -23.05 7.37
N GLY A 232 7.95 -22.69 6.59
CA GLY A 232 6.53 -22.84 6.95
C GLY A 232 5.84 -21.56 7.42
N THR A 233 6.31 -20.82 8.40
CA THR A 233 5.64 -19.60 8.90
C THR A 233 6.12 -18.36 8.17
N PRO A 234 5.22 -17.58 7.52
CA PRO A 234 5.59 -16.32 6.87
C PRO A 234 6.21 -15.34 7.88
N LYS A 235 7.26 -14.63 7.46
CA LYS A 235 7.93 -13.60 8.26
C LYS A 235 7.81 -12.25 7.56
N GLY A 236 7.51 -11.21 8.33
CA GLY A 236 7.46 -9.83 7.85
C GLY A 236 8.86 -9.19 7.89
N ALA A 237 9.45 -8.94 6.73
CA ALA A 237 10.64 -8.12 6.64
C ALA A 237 10.27 -6.64 6.86
N MET A 238 10.97 -5.98 7.77
CA MET A 238 10.82 -4.55 8.05
C MET A 238 11.72 -3.76 7.10
N LEU A 239 11.11 -2.95 6.25
CA LEU A 239 11.82 -2.09 5.30
C LEU A 239 11.61 -0.63 5.72
N THR A 240 12.71 0.14 5.83
CA THR A 240 12.66 1.58 6.10
C THR A 240 12.31 2.38 4.84
N HIS A 241 12.19 3.68 4.98
CA HIS A 241 11.84 4.57 3.87
C HIS A 241 12.92 4.73 2.77
#